data_ed8de312ac25dfe14ea6d75440d26751
#
_entry.id   ed8de312ac25dfe14ea6d75440d26751
#
_cell.length_a   1.000
_cell.length_b   1.000
_cell.length_c   1.000
_cell.angle_alpha   90.00
_cell.angle_beta   90.00
_cell.angle_gamma   90.00
#
_symmetry.space_group_name_H-M   'P 1'
#
loop_
_entity.id
_entity.type
_entity.pdbx_description
1 polymer ?
#
loop_
_entity_poly.entity_id
_entity_poly.type
_entity_poly.pdbx_seq_one_letter_code
_entity_poly.pdbx_strand_id
1 'polypeptide(L)'
;MLLPPHDLEQFIKLHQSLMFFVNQRLQVLPDRIDTPEEFSDLSPEVRIKVRDALNANLDLIESFVAENPAQLSKDELDIVRTWRHLVSGRFYVFRELTKYTVFLSVTSPVIAYGVLALSQPIEDLTGPDLPVLVQAVLLPFKNTIVYDGLMSSYNISFGPGIRRNLNEDFKEAKARHGIVTSLPMSATPRPPKVPKAKPLPKPPSRVEKDESLGIVIGLIDQFCHEHLNEEYAVLCRKLAEKLGRKRPSPLLHGSLNAWASGIVRAIGGVNFLHDKSQTPYMRSTDIDHYLGTSPSSGAAKLAAIRKMFRMHQLDPNWSLPSRLDDNPMVWMLQVNGFMMDVRDAPREVQEMAFHKGLIPYIPADRL
;
A
#
# COMPACT_ATOMS: atom_id res chain seq x y z
N MET A 1 -9.20 22.18 7.27
CA MET A 1 -8.77 23.61 7.32
C MET A 1 -8.63 24.13 5.90
N LEU A 2 -9.13 25.32 5.61
CA LEU A 2 -9.09 25.96 4.29
C LEU A 2 -7.85 26.82 4.11
N LEU A 3 -7.43 26.99 2.87
CA LEU A 3 -6.44 28.00 2.49
C LEU A 3 -7.03 29.40 2.76
N PRO A 4 -6.26 30.36 3.30
CA PRO A 4 -6.74 31.74 3.48
C PRO A 4 -7.26 32.34 2.16
N PRO A 5 -8.33 33.17 2.16
CA PRO A 5 -8.94 33.66 0.92
C PRO A 5 -7.96 34.33 -0.05
N HIS A 6 -7.07 35.19 0.45
CA HIS A 6 -6.05 35.85 -0.39
C HIS A 6 -5.07 34.83 -1.02
N ASP A 7 -4.69 33.80 -0.26
CA ASP A 7 -3.80 32.74 -0.74
C ASP A 7 -4.51 31.86 -1.76
N LEU A 8 -5.83 31.63 -1.57
CA LEU A 8 -6.66 30.88 -2.52
C LEU A 8 -6.75 31.61 -3.88
N GLU A 9 -7.05 32.91 -3.87
CA GLU A 9 -7.10 33.71 -5.09
C GLU A 9 -5.76 33.68 -5.85
N GLN A 10 -4.67 33.84 -5.12
CA GLN A 10 -3.33 33.76 -5.69
C GLN A 10 -3.07 32.37 -6.27
N PHE A 11 -3.37 31.31 -5.53
CA PHE A 11 -3.18 29.94 -6.01
C PHE A 11 -3.97 29.67 -7.29
N ILE A 12 -5.26 30.04 -7.32
CA ILE A 12 -6.14 29.86 -8.47
C ILE A 12 -5.57 30.59 -9.69
N LYS A 13 -5.22 31.86 -9.57
CA LYS A 13 -4.62 32.66 -10.63
C LYS A 13 -3.39 31.97 -11.23
N LEU A 14 -2.46 31.56 -10.39
CA LEU A 14 -1.21 30.95 -10.82
C LEU A 14 -1.43 29.60 -11.50
N HIS A 15 -2.28 28.77 -10.90
CA HIS A 15 -2.58 27.43 -11.42
C HIS A 15 -3.29 27.51 -12.78
N GLN A 16 -4.29 28.35 -12.91
CA GLN A 16 -5.02 28.56 -14.16
C GLN A 16 -4.09 29.05 -15.27
N SER A 17 -3.23 30.04 -14.97
CA SER A 17 -2.26 30.57 -15.94
C SER A 17 -1.29 29.49 -16.43
N LEU A 18 -0.80 28.64 -15.55
CA LEU A 18 0.09 27.54 -15.93
C LEU A 18 -0.67 26.48 -16.77
N MET A 19 -1.86 26.06 -16.33
CA MET A 19 -2.65 25.08 -17.09
C MET A 19 -3.02 25.56 -18.47
N PHE A 20 -3.41 26.82 -18.60
CA PHE A 20 -3.70 27.45 -19.89
C PHE A 20 -2.47 27.44 -20.81
N PHE A 21 -1.29 27.83 -20.31
CA PHE A 21 -0.03 27.75 -21.05
C PHE A 21 0.29 26.33 -21.51
N VAL A 22 0.12 25.33 -20.63
CA VAL A 22 0.34 23.91 -20.98
C VAL A 22 -0.58 23.48 -22.11
N ASN A 23 -1.86 23.85 -22.04
CA ASN A 23 -2.82 23.53 -23.11
C ASN A 23 -2.42 24.17 -24.43
N GLN A 24 -2.00 25.44 -24.43
CA GLN A 24 -1.56 26.12 -25.65
C GLN A 24 -0.30 25.46 -26.25
N ARG A 25 0.65 25.02 -25.40
CA ARG A 25 1.91 24.41 -25.85
C ARG A 25 1.73 23.01 -26.41
N LEU A 26 0.92 22.20 -25.76
CA LEU A 26 0.76 20.80 -26.13
C LEU A 26 -0.49 20.52 -26.95
N GLN A 27 -1.38 21.51 -27.13
CA GLN A 27 -2.65 21.37 -27.84
C GLN A 27 -3.43 20.13 -27.36
N VAL A 28 -3.51 20.01 -26.02
CA VAL A 28 -4.13 18.82 -25.37
C VAL A 28 -5.62 18.75 -25.69
N LEU A 29 -6.29 19.90 -25.74
CA LEU A 29 -7.69 20.03 -26.00
C LEU A 29 -7.93 20.41 -27.48
N PRO A 30 -8.92 19.78 -28.12
CA PRO A 30 -9.22 20.05 -29.54
C PRO A 30 -9.85 21.44 -29.78
N ASP A 31 -10.56 21.95 -28.77
CA ASP A 31 -11.25 23.22 -28.87
C ASP A 31 -10.26 24.36 -28.53
N ARG A 32 -10.42 25.46 -29.30
CA ARG A 32 -9.63 26.66 -29.03
C ARG A 32 -10.12 27.33 -27.76
N ILE A 33 -9.21 27.55 -26.85
CA ILE A 33 -9.41 28.25 -25.58
C ILE A 33 -8.52 29.47 -25.62
N ASP A 34 -9.11 30.65 -25.48
CA ASP A 34 -8.43 31.92 -25.68
C ASP A 34 -8.00 32.57 -24.36
N THR A 35 -8.62 32.20 -23.22
CA THR A 35 -8.30 32.79 -21.91
C THR A 35 -8.15 31.75 -20.80
N PRO A 36 -7.40 32.06 -19.72
CA PRO A 36 -7.33 31.20 -18.54
C PRO A 36 -8.67 31.01 -17.84
N GLU A 37 -9.56 32.00 -17.90
CA GLU A 37 -10.90 31.96 -17.34
C GLU A 37 -11.76 30.91 -18.06
N GLU A 38 -11.79 30.93 -19.40
CA GLU A 38 -12.48 29.89 -20.21
C GLU A 38 -11.97 28.50 -19.88
N PHE A 39 -10.65 28.34 -19.67
CA PHE A 39 -10.09 27.06 -19.23
C PHE A 39 -10.66 26.59 -17.88
N SER A 40 -10.92 27.53 -16.98
CA SER A 40 -11.46 27.24 -15.65
C SER A 40 -12.92 26.80 -15.64
N ASP A 41 -13.68 27.25 -16.65
CA ASP A 41 -15.09 26.90 -16.80
C ASP A 41 -15.29 25.51 -17.42
N LEU A 42 -14.21 24.86 -17.88
CA LEU A 42 -14.28 23.50 -18.39
C LEU A 42 -14.57 22.48 -17.30
N SER A 43 -15.19 21.36 -17.70
CA SER A 43 -15.46 20.27 -16.77
C SER A 43 -14.17 19.71 -16.15
N PRO A 44 -14.24 19.18 -14.92
CA PRO A 44 -13.07 18.58 -14.26
C PRO A 44 -12.37 17.49 -15.10
N GLU A 45 -13.13 16.67 -15.82
CA GLU A 45 -12.62 15.59 -16.67
C GLU A 45 -11.75 16.12 -17.81
N VAL A 46 -12.11 17.29 -18.36
CA VAL A 46 -11.36 17.94 -19.42
C VAL A 46 -10.07 18.55 -18.86
N ARG A 47 -10.17 19.26 -17.75
CA ARG A 47 -9.01 19.87 -17.07
C ARG A 47 -7.99 18.84 -16.58
N ILE A 48 -8.44 17.65 -16.17
CA ILE A 48 -7.57 16.52 -15.79
C ILE A 48 -6.64 16.12 -16.94
N LYS A 49 -7.08 16.16 -18.19
CA LYS A 49 -6.22 15.83 -19.35
C LYS A 49 -5.02 16.77 -19.45
N VAL A 50 -5.24 18.06 -19.26
CA VAL A 50 -4.16 19.07 -19.31
C VAL A 50 -3.23 18.93 -18.09
N ARG A 51 -3.77 18.68 -16.91
CA ARG A 51 -2.99 18.38 -15.71
C ARG A 51 -2.09 17.16 -15.92
N ASP A 52 -2.63 16.08 -16.48
CA ASP A 52 -1.87 14.85 -16.71
C ASP A 52 -0.79 15.07 -17.77
N ALA A 53 -1.05 15.91 -18.78
CA ALA A 53 -0.05 16.33 -19.75
C ALA A 53 1.07 17.14 -19.10
N LEU A 54 0.77 18.04 -18.15
CA LEU A 54 1.81 18.72 -17.36
C LEU A 54 2.63 17.74 -16.51
N ASN A 55 1.97 16.80 -15.84
CA ASN A 55 2.64 15.79 -15.02
C ASN A 55 3.63 14.93 -15.82
N ALA A 56 3.37 14.72 -17.10
CA ALA A 56 4.27 14.03 -18.02
C ALA A 56 5.40 14.94 -18.57
N ASN A 57 5.27 16.27 -18.46
CA ASN A 57 6.15 17.25 -19.08
C ASN A 57 6.50 18.38 -18.11
N LEU A 58 7.11 18.08 -16.97
CA LEU A 58 7.40 19.04 -15.90
C LEU A 58 8.35 20.19 -16.32
N ASP A 59 9.10 20.01 -17.39
CA ASP A 59 9.97 21.06 -17.96
C ASP A 59 9.16 22.26 -18.47
N LEU A 60 7.87 22.10 -18.74
CA LEU A 60 6.97 23.19 -19.09
C LEU A 60 6.81 24.22 -17.96
N ILE A 61 7.03 23.84 -16.72
CA ILE A 61 7.05 24.78 -15.58
C ILE A 61 8.20 25.79 -15.74
N GLU A 62 9.38 25.31 -16.08
CA GLU A 62 10.53 26.20 -16.30
C GLU A 62 10.33 27.07 -17.55
N SER A 63 9.72 26.52 -18.63
CA SER A 63 9.38 27.28 -19.82
C SER A 63 8.36 28.39 -19.49
N PHE A 64 7.32 28.08 -18.73
CA PHE A 64 6.33 29.06 -18.27
C PHE A 64 6.99 30.21 -17.46
N VAL A 65 7.87 29.82 -16.51
CA VAL A 65 8.59 30.80 -15.68
C VAL A 65 9.54 31.70 -16.51
N ALA A 66 10.23 31.13 -17.50
CA ALA A 66 11.15 31.84 -18.35
C ALA A 66 10.42 32.80 -19.29
N GLU A 67 9.30 32.41 -19.86
CA GLU A 67 8.52 33.22 -20.81
C GLU A 67 7.60 34.22 -20.11
N ASN A 68 7.13 33.89 -18.90
CA ASN A 68 6.20 34.69 -18.10
C ASN A 68 5.02 35.27 -18.89
N PRO A 69 4.23 34.46 -19.62
CA PRO A 69 3.18 34.97 -20.49
C PRO A 69 2.06 35.65 -19.72
N ALA A 70 1.88 35.31 -18.44
CA ALA A 70 0.88 35.88 -17.54
C ALA A 70 1.34 37.15 -16.82
N GLN A 71 2.55 37.65 -17.11
CA GLN A 71 3.15 38.84 -16.49
C GLN A 71 3.16 38.81 -14.95
N LEU A 72 3.47 37.64 -14.40
CA LEU A 72 3.52 37.39 -12.97
C LEU A 72 4.73 38.10 -12.33
N SER A 73 4.59 38.48 -11.07
CA SER A 73 5.70 38.98 -10.27
C SER A 73 6.76 37.89 -10.02
N LYS A 74 7.96 38.30 -9.60
CA LYS A 74 9.04 37.36 -9.28
C LYS A 74 8.64 36.37 -8.20
N ASP A 75 7.95 36.81 -7.14
CA ASP A 75 7.52 35.97 -6.04
C ASP A 75 6.47 34.94 -6.50
N GLU A 76 5.58 35.33 -7.40
CA GLU A 76 4.59 34.44 -8.02
C GLU A 76 5.26 33.38 -8.91
N LEU A 77 6.24 33.78 -9.71
CA LEU A 77 7.02 32.84 -10.53
C LEU A 77 7.82 31.87 -9.68
N ASP A 78 8.37 32.32 -8.56
CA ASP A 78 9.09 31.45 -7.62
C ASP A 78 8.14 30.42 -6.98
N ILE A 79 6.89 30.79 -6.69
CA ILE A 79 5.86 29.82 -6.26
C ILE A 79 5.60 28.78 -7.35
N VAL A 80 5.34 29.20 -8.59
CA VAL A 80 5.09 28.27 -9.71
C VAL A 80 6.28 27.34 -9.93
N ARG A 81 7.51 27.85 -9.85
CA ARG A 81 8.72 27.03 -9.98
C ARG A 81 8.78 25.89 -8.95
N THR A 82 8.25 26.10 -7.74
CA THR A 82 8.23 25.04 -6.72
C THR A 82 7.33 23.86 -7.13
N TRP A 83 6.38 24.05 -8.03
CA TRP A 83 5.44 22.98 -8.47
C TRP A 83 6.11 21.85 -9.25
N ARG A 84 7.36 22.05 -9.70
CA ARG A 84 8.20 20.92 -10.18
C ARG A 84 8.37 19.78 -9.15
N HIS A 85 8.12 20.06 -7.88
CA HIS A 85 8.17 19.11 -6.77
C HIS A 85 6.79 18.54 -6.40
N LEU A 86 5.84 18.60 -7.31
CA LEU A 86 4.52 18.01 -7.13
C LEU A 86 4.59 16.51 -6.82
N VAL A 87 3.57 16.02 -6.14
CA VAL A 87 3.41 14.58 -5.87
C VAL A 87 2.09 14.14 -6.47
N SER A 88 2.15 13.46 -7.61
CA SER A 88 0.99 12.89 -8.29
C SER A 88 0.83 11.42 -7.93
N GLY A 89 -0.40 11.00 -7.61
CA GLY A 89 -0.64 9.60 -7.29
C GLY A 89 -1.99 9.32 -6.63
N ARG A 90 -2.11 8.08 -6.14
CA ARG A 90 -3.26 7.67 -5.35
C ARG A 90 -2.96 7.83 -3.87
N PHE A 91 -3.97 8.35 -3.16
CA PHE A 91 -3.89 8.61 -1.73
C PHE A 91 -5.15 8.11 -1.04
N TYR A 92 -5.00 7.68 0.22
CA TYR A 92 -6.14 7.61 1.12
C TYR A 92 -6.32 8.96 1.81
N VAL A 93 -7.45 9.64 1.56
CA VAL A 93 -7.91 10.72 2.44
C VAL A 93 -8.29 10.04 3.74
N PHE A 94 -7.41 10.16 4.75
CA PHE A 94 -7.43 9.23 5.87
C PHE A 94 -8.17 9.77 7.09
N ARG A 95 -7.92 11.02 7.44
CA ARG A 95 -8.59 11.72 8.56
C ARG A 95 -8.40 13.21 8.49
N GLU A 96 -9.33 13.95 9.05
CA GLU A 96 -9.18 15.37 9.29
C GLU A 96 -8.49 15.64 10.63
N LEU A 97 -7.60 16.63 10.63
CA LEU A 97 -6.98 17.21 11.80
C LEU A 97 -7.23 18.70 11.82
N THR A 98 -7.09 19.34 12.98
CA THR A 98 -7.36 20.77 13.15
C THR A 98 -6.60 21.67 12.16
N LYS A 99 -5.40 21.26 11.72
CA LYS A 99 -4.53 22.08 10.86
C LYS A 99 -4.55 21.68 9.38
N TYR A 100 -4.92 20.46 9.04
CA TYR A 100 -4.91 19.91 7.67
C TYR A 100 -5.62 18.57 7.63
N THR A 101 -5.94 18.12 6.43
CA THR A 101 -6.41 16.75 6.17
C THR A 101 -5.22 15.86 5.86
N VAL A 102 -5.19 14.66 6.43
CA VAL A 102 -4.11 13.69 6.21
C VAL A 102 -4.38 12.85 4.98
N PHE A 103 -3.46 12.92 4.02
CA PHE A 103 -3.39 12.07 2.84
C PHE A 103 -2.28 11.04 3.04
N LEU A 104 -2.60 9.74 2.94
CA LEU A 104 -1.60 8.66 2.98
C LEU A 104 -1.33 8.18 1.56
N SER A 105 -0.05 8.15 1.15
CA SER A 105 0.31 7.56 -0.14
C SER A 105 0.03 6.06 -0.18
N VAL A 106 -0.41 5.57 -1.34
CA VAL A 106 -0.63 4.11 -1.56
C VAL A 106 0.70 3.38 -1.79
N THR A 107 1.73 4.10 -2.23
CA THR A 107 3.06 3.54 -2.51
C THR A 107 3.86 3.28 -1.23
N SER A 108 4.75 2.30 -1.27
CA SER A 108 5.66 1.99 -0.17
C SER A 108 7.03 2.64 -0.43
N PRO A 109 7.63 3.34 0.55
CA PRO A 109 7.12 3.56 1.91
C PRO A 109 5.90 4.50 1.93
N VAL A 110 4.95 4.24 2.85
CA VAL A 110 3.79 5.11 3.04
C VAL A 110 4.26 6.44 3.63
N ILE A 111 3.79 7.54 3.03
CA ILE A 111 4.05 8.91 3.50
C ILE A 111 2.72 9.55 3.88
N ALA A 112 2.71 10.24 5.01
CA ALA A 112 1.56 11.02 5.47
C ALA A 112 1.76 12.49 5.12
N TYR A 113 0.91 13.03 4.24
CA TYR A 113 0.92 14.44 3.84
C TYR A 113 -0.18 15.19 4.59
N GLY A 114 0.13 16.37 5.10
CA GLY A 114 -0.85 17.30 5.66
C GLY A 114 -1.27 18.31 4.61
N VAL A 115 -2.45 18.14 4.05
CA VAL A 115 -2.97 18.88 2.90
C VAL A 115 -4.01 19.90 3.34
N LEU A 116 -3.90 21.13 2.89
CA LEU A 116 -4.93 22.17 3.07
C LEU A 116 -5.96 22.05 1.94
N ALA A 117 -7.21 22.23 2.32
CA ALA A 117 -8.30 22.35 1.37
C ALA A 117 -8.29 23.75 0.71
N LEU A 118 -8.81 23.84 -0.50
CA LEU A 118 -8.90 25.10 -1.24
C LEU A 118 -10.12 25.92 -0.79
N SER A 119 -11.21 25.89 -1.56
CA SER A 119 -12.41 26.70 -1.33
C SER A 119 -13.44 26.05 -0.41
N GLN A 120 -13.40 24.72 -0.28
CA GLN A 120 -14.34 23.94 0.54
C GLN A 120 -13.62 22.80 1.26
N PRO A 121 -14.11 22.34 2.42
CA PRO A 121 -13.54 21.22 3.13
C PRO A 121 -13.39 19.99 2.26
N ILE A 122 -12.32 19.21 2.47
CA ILE A 122 -12.09 17.97 1.70
C ILE A 122 -13.20 16.95 1.99
N GLU A 123 -13.78 16.98 3.19
CA GLU A 123 -14.93 16.14 3.58
C GLU A 123 -16.14 16.37 2.68
N ASP A 124 -16.39 17.62 2.25
CA ASP A 124 -17.49 17.95 1.33
C ASP A 124 -17.28 17.35 -0.06
N LEU A 125 -16.03 17.11 -0.46
CA LEU A 125 -15.66 16.50 -1.72
C LEU A 125 -15.65 14.95 -1.69
N THR A 126 -15.31 14.37 -0.54
CA THR A 126 -15.11 12.93 -0.39
C THR A 126 -16.23 12.24 0.36
N GLY A 127 -17.11 13.00 1.02
CA GLY A 127 -18.11 12.50 1.95
C GLY A 127 -17.55 12.27 3.35
N PRO A 128 -18.44 12.03 4.34
CA PRO A 128 -18.07 11.94 5.76
C PRO A 128 -17.37 10.62 6.13
N ASP A 129 -17.47 9.60 5.29
CA ASP A 129 -17.02 8.24 5.60
C ASP A 129 -15.55 8.00 5.25
N LEU A 130 -14.63 8.68 5.92
CA LEU A 130 -13.20 8.42 5.77
C LEU A 130 -12.78 7.04 6.32
N PRO A 131 -11.77 6.39 5.73
CA PRO A 131 -10.92 6.85 4.62
C PRO A 131 -11.56 6.66 3.24
N VAL A 132 -11.21 7.53 2.29
CA VAL A 132 -11.58 7.45 0.86
C VAL A 132 -10.32 7.37 0.00
N LEU A 133 -10.31 6.49 -0.99
CA LEU A 133 -9.23 6.42 -1.98
C LEU A 133 -9.47 7.46 -3.07
N VAL A 134 -8.46 8.27 -3.35
CA VAL A 134 -8.52 9.32 -4.37
C VAL A 134 -7.30 9.29 -5.29
N GLN A 135 -7.47 9.77 -6.51
CA GLN A 135 -6.38 10.19 -7.39
C GLN A 135 -6.27 11.71 -7.28
N ALA A 136 -5.10 12.23 -6.93
CA ALA A 136 -4.86 13.66 -6.75
C ALA A 136 -3.43 14.05 -7.09
N VAL A 137 -3.20 15.35 -7.27
CA VAL A 137 -1.88 15.96 -7.36
C VAL A 137 -1.72 16.91 -6.18
N LEU A 138 -0.67 16.71 -5.41
CA LEU A 138 -0.30 17.55 -4.27
C LEU A 138 0.78 18.54 -4.72
N LEU A 139 0.54 19.82 -4.46
CA LEU A 139 1.40 20.92 -4.86
C LEU A 139 1.98 21.62 -3.63
N PRO A 140 3.27 21.99 -3.65
CA PRO A 140 3.79 22.95 -2.69
C PRO A 140 3.18 24.33 -2.95
N PHE A 141 2.69 24.97 -1.92
CA PHE A 141 2.23 26.36 -2.01
C PHE A 141 2.70 27.10 -0.77
N LYS A 142 3.64 28.02 -0.97
CA LYS A 142 4.38 28.66 0.13
C LYS A 142 4.96 27.59 1.07
N ASN A 143 4.62 27.60 2.35
CA ASN A 143 5.10 26.63 3.34
C ASN A 143 4.09 25.50 3.63
N THR A 144 3.13 25.26 2.74
CA THR A 144 2.06 24.28 2.91
C THR A 144 1.95 23.38 1.69
N ILE A 145 1.16 22.33 1.82
CA ILE A 145 0.76 21.46 0.72
C ILE A 145 -0.72 21.68 0.46
N VAL A 146 -1.08 21.89 -0.79
CA VAL A 146 -2.45 21.93 -1.28
C VAL A 146 -2.65 20.83 -2.33
N TYR A 147 -3.88 20.48 -2.68
CA TYR A 147 -4.13 19.70 -3.89
C TYR A 147 -4.43 20.68 -5.06
N ASP A 148 -4.34 20.19 -6.29
CA ASP A 148 -4.47 21.00 -7.50
C ASP A 148 -5.92 21.44 -7.86
N GLY A 149 -6.88 21.15 -6.98
CA GLY A 149 -8.30 21.41 -7.23
C GLY A 149 -9.02 20.33 -8.04
N LEU A 150 -8.31 19.31 -8.50
CA LEU A 150 -8.84 18.20 -9.30
C LEU A 150 -8.59 16.87 -8.58
N MET A 151 -9.65 16.34 -7.99
CA MET A 151 -9.57 15.08 -7.24
C MET A 151 -10.65 14.11 -7.73
N SER A 152 -10.24 12.91 -8.09
CA SER A 152 -11.16 11.83 -8.48
C SER A 152 -11.24 10.81 -7.35
N SER A 153 -12.42 10.58 -6.81
CA SER A 153 -12.65 9.56 -5.79
C SER A 153 -13.01 8.22 -6.41
N TYR A 154 -12.54 7.14 -5.79
CA TYR A 154 -12.95 5.78 -6.11
C TYR A 154 -14.10 5.38 -5.20
N ASN A 155 -15.19 4.89 -5.79
CA ASN A 155 -16.36 4.42 -5.02
C ASN A 155 -16.05 3.06 -4.37
N ILE A 156 -15.18 3.05 -3.36
CA ILE A 156 -14.74 1.86 -2.64
C ILE A 156 -14.96 2.06 -1.15
N SER A 157 -15.75 1.19 -0.53
CA SER A 157 -15.91 1.16 0.92
C SER A 157 -14.86 0.28 1.57
N PHE A 158 -14.24 0.78 2.63
CA PHE A 158 -13.19 0.06 3.36
C PHE A 158 -13.72 -0.59 4.64
N GLY A 159 -13.62 -1.90 4.71
CA GLY A 159 -13.98 -2.67 5.91
C GLY A 159 -13.02 -2.43 7.09
N PRO A 160 -13.40 -2.91 8.31
CA PRO A 160 -12.64 -2.67 9.54
C PRO A 160 -11.17 -3.11 9.48
N GLY A 161 -10.87 -4.17 8.72
CA GLY A 161 -9.51 -4.67 8.55
C GLY A 161 -8.60 -3.67 7.82
N ILE A 162 -9.08 -3.10 6.71
CA ILE A 162 -8.33 -2.10 5.94
C ILE A 162 -8.17 -0.81 6.74
N ARG A 163 -9.23 -0.37 7.43
CA ARG A 163 -9.16 0.81 8.31
C ARG A 163 -8.10 0.64 9.41
N ARG A 164 -7.94 -0.56 9.96
CA ARG A 164 -6.88 -0.88 10.95
C ARG A 164 -5.50 -0.78 10.33
N ASN A 165 -5.29 -1.38 9.14
CA ASN A 165 -4.01 -1.34 8.44
C ASN A 165 -3.60 0.11 8.12
N LEU A 166 -4.54 0.93 7.63
CA LEU A 166 -4.27 2.35 7.36
C LEU A 166 -3.91 3.13 8.63
N ASN A 167 -4.48 2.77 9.79
CA ASN A 167 -4.07 3.36 11.07
C ASN A 167 -2.63 2.97 11.46
N GLU A 168 -2.21 1.73 11.18
CA GLU A 168 -0.84 1.27 11.42
C GLU A 168 0.13 1.94 10.44
N ASP A 169 -0.20 1.97 9.16
CA ASP A 169 0.57 2.66 8.12
C ASP A 169 0.75 4.15 8.45
N PHE A 170 -0.30 4.81 8.94
CA PHE A 170 -0.20 6.21 9.40
C PHE A 170 0.73 6.37 10.61
N LYS A 171 0.64 5.48 11.60
CA LYS A 171 1.54 5.53 12.77
C LYS A 171 2.99 5.35 12.37
N GLU A 172 3.26 4.40 11.45
CA GLU A 172 4.60 4.14 10.93
C GLU A 172 5.13 5.33 10.12
N ALA A 173 4.34 5.85 9.18
CA ALA A 173 4.69 7.01 8.38
C ALA A 173 4.98 8.24 9.27
N LYS A 174 4.12 8.48 10.27
CA LYS A 174 4.29 9.57 11.23
C LYS A 174 5.53 9.39 12.13
N ALA A 175 5.85 8.17 12.51
CA ALA A 175 7.06 7.89 13.31
C ALA A 175 8.34 8.07 12.48
N ARG A 176 8.30 7.73 11.18
CA ARG A 176 9.47 7.76 10.29
C ARG A 176 9.78 9.16 9.75
N HIS A 177 8.76 9.88 9.28
CA HIS A 177 8.91 11.16 8.57
C HIS A 177 8.13 12.32 9.21
N GLY A 178 7.34 12.05 10.25
CA GLY A 178 6.32 12.99 10.69
C GLY A 178 5.17 13.07 9.69
N ILE A 179 4.33 14.10 9.83
CA ILE A 179 3.38 14.47 8.78
C ILE A 179 4.06 15.55 7.94
N VAL A 180 4.23 15.27 6.65
CA VAL A 180 4.88 16.16 5.69
C VAL A 180 3.92 17.30 5.38
N THR A 181 4.28 18.52 5.70
CA THR A 181 3.43 19.72 5.51
C THR A 181 4.01 20.70 4.49
N SER A 182 5.17 20.39 3.90
CA SER A 182 5.80 21.19 2.84
C SER A 182 6.56 20.29 1.86
N LEU A 183 6.70 20.75 0.61
CA LEU A 183 7.45 20.10 -0.46
C LEU A 183 8.52 21.06 -1.01
N PRO A 184 9.68 20.57 -1.50
CA PRO A 184 10.11 19.18 -1.43
C PRO A 184 10.26 18.70 0.01
N MET A 185 10.15 17.42 0.23
CA MET A 185 10.46 16.83 1.54
C MET A 185 11.90 17.20 1.88
N SER A 186 12.10 17.94 2.96
CA SER A 186 13.45 18.19 3.48
C SER A 186 14.11 16.83 3.75
N ALA A 187 15.27 16.61 3.14
CA ALA A 187 16.02 15.36 3.29
C ALA A 187 16.55 15.12 4.73
N THR A 188 16.37 16.07 5.61
CA THR A 188 16.61 15.92 7.04
C THR A 188 15.32 15.44 7.70
N PRO A 189 15.25 14.19 8.12
CA PRO A 189 14.25 13.79 9.08
C PRO A 189 14.40 14.73 10.28
N ARG A 190 13.35 15.47 10.63
CA ARG A 190 13.33 16.24 11.87
C ARG A 190 13.66 15.22 12.96
N PRO A 191 14.77 15.37 13.72
CA PRO A 191 15.11 14.37 14.70
C PRO A 191 13.88 14.22 15.61
N PRO A 192 13.35 13.01 15.80
CA PRO A 192 12.31 12.79 16.78
C PRO A 192 12.83 13.41 18.07
N LYS A 193 11.98 14.15 18.81
CA LYS A 193 12.30 14.57 20.18
C LYS A 193 12.74 13.30 20.90
N VAL A 194 14.03 13.17 21.08
CA VAL A 194 14.70 12.01 21.64
C VAL A 194 14.12 11.83 23.04
N PRO A 195 13.36 10.78 23.33
CA PRO A 195 13.37 10.20 24.65
C PRO A 195 14.81 9.76 24.81
N LYS A 196 15.49 10.12 25.92
CA LYS A 196 16.90 9.82 26.19
C LYS A 196 17.24 8.43 25.65
N ALA A 197 18.12 8.40 24.66
CA ALA A 197 18.46 7.21 23.90
C ALA A 197 18.89 6.11 24.85
N LYS A 198 18.11 5.04 24.91
CA LYS A 198 18.72 3.73 25.18
C LYS A 198 19.68 3.48 24.00
N PRO A 199 20.91 3.01 24.27
CA PRO A 199 21.87 2.71 23.21
C PRO A 199 21.19 1.86 22.14
N LEU A 200 21.39 2.21 20.85
CA LEU A 200 20.93 1.35 19.75
C LEU A 200 21.41 -0.08 20.02
N PRO A 201 20.51 -1.06 20.03
CA PRO A 201 20.95 -2.44 20.10
C PRO A 201 21.87 -2.67 18.90
N LYS A 202 23.06 -3.23 19.17
CA LYS A 202 23.97 -3.70 18.13
C LYS A 202 23.16 -4.54 17.13
N PRO A 203 23.47 -4.51 15.82
CA PRO A 203 22.80 -5.38 14.87
C PRO A 203 22.83 -6.81 15.42
N PRO A 204 21.67 -7.50 15.51
CA PRO A 204 21.58 -8.78 16.15
C PRO A 204 22.59 -9.76 15.57
N SER A 205 23.30 -10.45 16.43
CA SER A 205 24.28 -11.45 16.03
C SER A 205 23.57 -12.57 15.24
N ARG A 206 24.33 -13.33 14.45
CA ARG A 206 23.82 -14.53 13.77
C ARG A 206 23.21 -15.51 14.78
N VAL A 207 23.81 -15.62 15.96
CA VAL A 207 23.38 -16.49 17.07
C VAL A 207 21.98 -16.10 17.57
N GLU A 208 21.70 -14.82 17.81
CA GLU A 208 20.36 -14.37 18.27
C GLU A 208 19.25 -14.63 17.25
N LYS A 209 19.59 -14.62 15.95
CA LYS A 209 18.62 -14.94 14.87
C LYS A 209 18.31 -16.43 14.80
N ASP A 210 19.34 -17.24 14.93
CA ASP A 210 19.22 -18.70 14.87
C ASP A 210 18.48 -19.21 16.13
N GLU A 211 18.72 -18.59 17.28
CA GLU A 211 18.04 -18.88 18.54
C GLU A 211 16.55 -18.51 18.47
N SER A 212 16.21 -17.29 18.02
CA SER A 212 14.81 -16.85 17.87
C SER A 212 14.04 -17.73 16.89
N LEU A 213 14.66 -18.13 15.79
CA LEU A 213 14.08 -19.05 14.81
C LEU A 213 13.86 -20.43 15.43
N GLY A 214 14.85 -20.96 16.18
CA GLY A 214 14.76 -22.25 16.86
C GLY A 214 13.60 -22.31 17.85
N ILE A 215 13.41 -21.23 18.65
CA ILE A 215 12.30 -21.14 19.60
C ILE A 215 10.95 -21.15 18.86
N VAL A 216 10.80 -20.37 17.79
CA VAL A 216 9.55 -20.32 17.01
C VAL A 216 9.24 -21.70 16.37
N ILE A 217 10.26 -22.36 15.82
CA ILE A 217 10.09 -23.72 15.25
C ILE A 217 9.67 -24.69 16.35
N GLY A 218 10.31 -24.69 17.52
CA GLY A 218 9.95 -25.56 18.64
C GLY A 218 8.51 -25.38 19.08
N LEU A 219 8.03 -24.13 19.20
CA LEU A 219 6.62 -23.84 19.53
C LEU A 219 5.64 -24.37 18.49
N ILE A 220 5.99 -24.20 17.21
CA ILE A 220 5.17 -24.66 16.08
C ILE A 220 5.11 -26.21 16.05
N ASP A 221 6.25 -26.85 16.18
CA ASP A 221 6.36 -28.30 16.09
C ASP A 221 5.56 -28.99 17.22
N GLN A 222 5.71 -28.49 18.44
CA GLN A 222 4.92 -28.97 19.56
C GLN A 222 3.43 -28.79 19.30
N PHE A 223 3.01 -27.61 18.88
CA PHE A 223 1.60 -27.32 18.59
C PHE A 223 1.05 -28.21 17.47
N CYS A 224 1.76 -28.36 16.36
CA CYS A 224 1.31 -29.17 15.23
C CYS A 224 1.26 -30.66 15.56
N HIS A 225 2.20 -31.17 16.38
CA HIS A 225 2.20 -32.53 16.82
C HIS A 225 1.01 -32.86 17.74
N GLU A 226 0.64 -31.95 18.63
CA GLU A 226 -0.43 -32.17 19.60
C GLU A 226 -1.84 -31.93 19.01
N HIS A 227 -1.98 -31.00 18.05
CA HIS A 227 -3.28 -30.49 17.63
C HIS A 227 -3.57 -30.56 16.13
N LEU A 228 -2.55 -30.75 15.30
CA LEU A 228 -2.70 -30.77 13.84
C LEU A 228 -2.10 -32.06 13.24
N ASN A 229 -1.17 -31.91 12.30
CA ASN A 229 -0.44 -33.02 11.68
C ASN A 229 0.90 -32.56 11.11
N GLU A 230 1.70 -33.52 10.57
CA GLU A 230 3.05 -33.24 10.04
C GLU A 230 3.02 -32.33 8.80
N GLU A 231 1.99 -32.39 7.95
CA GLU A 231 1.90 -31.51 6.79
C GLU A 231 1.84 -30.03 7.20
N TYR A 232 1.06 -29.72 8.26
CA TYR A 232 1.05 -28.39 8.85
C TYR A 232 2.41 -28.02 9.45
N ALA A 233 3.05 -28.94 10.16
CA ALA A 233 4.36 -28.69 10.75
C ALA A 233 5.40 -28.33 9.68
N VAL A 234 5.47 -29.09 8.59
CA VAL A 234 6.40 -28.83 7.46
C VAL A 234 6.17 -27.45 6.84
N LEU A 235 4.93 -27.08 6.55
CA LEU A 235 4.63 -25.78 5.95
C LEU A 235 4.89 -24.62 6.92
N CYS A 236 4.58 -24.79 8.20
CA CYS A 236 4.84 -23.80 9.23
C CYS A 236 6.36 -23.58 9.44
N ARG A 237 7.15 -24.65 9.47
CA ARG A 237 8.63 -24.57 9.50
C ARG A 237 9.17 -23.83 8.28
N LYS A 238 8.73 -24.20 7.07
CA LYS A 238 9.08 -23.53 5.83
C LYS A 238 8.79 -22.02 5.88
N LEU A 239 7.66 -21.63 6.46
CA LEU A 239 7.29 -20.23 6.61
C LEU A 239 8.15 -19.53 7.67
N ALA A 240 8.41 -20.16 8.82
CA ALA A 240 9.29 -19.65 9.87
C ALA A 240 10.72 -19.40 9.34
N GLU A 241 11.28 -20.35 8.59
CA GLU A 241 12.58 -20.20 7.96
C GLU A 241 12.63 -19.04 6.95
N LYS A 242 11.59 -18.90 6.11
CA LYS A 242 11.50 -17.77 5.17
C LYS A 242 11.43 -16.42 5.90
N LEU A 243 10.77 -16.35 7.07
CA LEU A 243 10.79 -15.18 7.94
C LEU A 243 12.18 -14.94 8.53
N GLY A 244 12.84 -15.97 9.02
CA GLY A 244 14.22 -15.89 9.55
C GLY A 244 15.24 -15.38 8.52
N ARG A 245 15.07 -15.74 7.25
CA ARG A 245 15.95 -15.30 6.14
C ARG A 245 15.77 -13.85 5.72
N LYS A 246 14.66 -13.19 6.08
CA LYS A 246 14.46 -11.76 5.72
C LYS A 246 15.49 -10.84 6.39
N ARG A 247 15.77 -9.72 5.77
CA ARG A 247 16.74 -8.72 6.28
C ARG A 247 16.04 -7.35 6.40
N PRO A 248 15.83 -6.82 7.62
CA PRO A 248 16.04 -7.47 8.93
C PRO A 248 15.04 -8.61 9.15
N SER A 249 15.39 -9.60 9.99
CA SER A 249 14.45 -10.67 10.35
C SER A 249 13.35 -10.13 11.26
N PRO A 250 12.07 -10.33 10.90
CA PRO A 250 10.97 -9.87 11.73
C PRO A 250 10.85 -10.62 13.07
N LEU A 251 11.43 -11.83 13.18
CA LEU A 251 11.43 -12.64 14.41
C LEU A 251 12.23 -12.02 15.54
N LEU A 252 13.08 -11.02 15.25
CA LEU A 252 13.85 -10.28 16.25
C LEU A 252 13.04 -9.23 17.00
N HIS A 253 11.79 -8.99 16.56
CA HIS A 253 10.96 -7.94 17.14
C HIS A 253 9.59 -8.48 17.57
N GLY A 254 9.25 -8.24 18.82
CA GLY A 254 8.00 -8.68 19.45
C GLY A 254 8.05 -10.10 20.00
N SER A 255 6.91 -10.60 20.48
CA SER A 255 6.80 -11.92 21.09
C SER A 255 6.97 -13.05 20.08
N LEU A 256 7.84 -14.03 20.37
CA LEU A 256 8.04 -15.23 19.57
C LEU A 256 6.78 -16.11 19.55
N ASN A 257 6.05 -16.16 20.67
CA ASN A 257 4.75 -16.84 20.77
C ASN A 257 3.72 -16.24 19.79
N ALA A 258 3.69 -14.89 19.67
CA ALA A 258 2.81 -14.23 18.73
C ALA A 258 3.22 -14.52 17.26
N TRP A 259 4.53 -14.65 16.97
CA TRP A 259 4.99 -15.06 15.64
C TRP A 259 4.63 -16.52 15.35
N ALA A 260 4.80 -17.44 16.30
CA ALA A 260 4.35 -18.83 16.15
C ALA A 260 2.85 -18.92 15.85
N SER A 261 2.02 -18.21 16.64
CA SER A 261 0.57 -18.12 16.38
C SER A 261 0.26 -17.55 14.99
N GLY A 262 0.91 -16.44 14.62
CA GLY A 262 0.72 -15.83 13.30
C GLY A 262 1.06 -16.77 12.15
N ILE A 263 2.10 -17.59 12.28
CA ILE A 263 2.53 -18.57 11.28
C ILE A 263 1.47 -19.69 11.15
N VAL A 264 1.08 -20.30 12.27
CA VAL A 264 0.06 -21.38 12.26
C VAL A 264 -1.26 -20.87 11.70
N ARG A 265 -1.69 -19.68 12.10
CA ARG A 265 -2.92 -19.06 11.58
C ARG A 265 -2.81 -18.68 10.10
N ALA A 266 -1.62 -18.32 9.59
CA ALA A 266 -1.41 -18.02 8.19
C ALA A 266 -1.56 -19.26 7.32
N ILE A 267 -0.88 -20.36 7.67
CA ILE A 267 -1.00 -21.66 6.99
C ILE A 267 -2.42 -22.20 7.16
N GLY A 268 -2.99 -22.12 8.38
CA GLY A 268 -4.36 -22.54 8.65
C GLY A 268 -5.39 -21.77 7.80
N GLY A 269 -5.21 -20.47 7.60
CA GLY A 269 -6.12 -19.66 6.77
C GLY A 269 -6.09 -20.00 5.29
N VAL A 270 -4.92 -20.40 4.75
CA VAL A 270 -4.80 -20.89 3.36
C VAL A 270 -5.56 -22.22 3.20
N ASN A 271 -5.51 -23.09 4.22
CA ASN A 271 -5.99 -24.46 4.20
C ASN A 271 -7.33 -24.67 4.94
N PHE A 272 -8.08 -23.63 5.20
CA PHE A 272 -9.40 -23.68 5.84
C PHE A 272 -9.43 -24.38 7.22
N LEU A 273 -8.35 -24.30 8.01
CA LEU A 273 -8.27 -24.89 9.34
C LEU A 273 -9.41 -24.45 10.29
N HIS A 274 -9.99 -23.25 10.02
CA HIS A 274 -11.05 -22.67 10.83
C HIS A 274 -12.46 -23.07 10.36
N ASP A 275 -12.58 -23.88 9.33
CA ASP A 275 -13.84 -24.43 8.84
C ASP A 275 -14.15 -25.73 9.58
N LYS A 276 -15.34 -25.81 10.22
CA LYS A 276 -15.77 -26.96 11.00
C LYS A 276 -15.96 -28.24 10.18
N SER A 277 -16.12 -28.12 8.86
CA SER A 277 -16.21 -29.24 7.94
C SER A 277 -14.86 -29.92 7.68
N GLN A 278 -13.76 -29.29 8.10
CA GLN A 278 -12.42 -29.76 7.84
C GLN A 278 -11.83 -30.57 9.02
N THR A 279 -10.91 -31.44 8.68
CA THR A 279 -10.11 -32.19 9.67
C THR A 279 -8.63 -32.05 9.31
N PRO A 280 -7.77 -31.56 10.22
CA PRO A 280 -8.10 -31.04 11.56
C PRO A 280 -8.88 -29.71 11.49
N TYR A 281 -9.65 -29.42 12.55
CA TYR A 281 -10.34 -28.14 12.76
C TYR A 281 -9.83 -27.46 14.02
N MET A 282 -9.56 -26.15 13.95
CA MET A 282 -9.21 -25.38 15.13
C MET A 282 -9.56 -23.89 14.96
N ARG A 283 -10.10 -23.27 16.01
CA ARG A 283 -10.38 -21.83 16.03
C ARG A 283 -9.10 -21.02 16.21
N SER A 284 -9.05 -19.84 15.62
CA SER A 284 -7.91 -18.92 15.79
C SER A 284 -7.62 -18.58 17.25
N THR A 285 -8.67 -18.44 18.07
CA THR A 285 -8.54 -18.15 19.50
C THR A 285 -7.91 -19.31 20.29
N ASP A 286 -8.14 -20.55 19.88
CA ASP A 286 -7.57 -21.71 20.55
C ASP A 286 -6.07 -21.82 20.25
N ILE A 287 -5.67 -21.51 19.02
CA ILE A 287 -4.25 -21.39 18.63
C ILE A 287 -3.55 -20.31 19.47
N ASP A 288 -4.16 -19.12 19.60
CA ASP A 288 -3.60 -18.03 20.40
C ASP A 288 -3.47 -18.40 21.86
N HIS A 289 -4.48 -19.07 22.42
CA HIS A 289 -4.50 -19.49 23.82
C HIS A 289 -3.40 -20.52 24.11
N TYR A 290 -3.29 -21.57 23.27
CA TYR A 290 -2.24 -22.58 23.44
C TYR A 290 -0.83 -21.99 23.36
N LEU A 291 -0.60 -21.10 22.41
CA LEU A 291 0.71 -20.45 22.22
C LEU A 291 0.94 -19.28 23.19
N GLY A 292 0.09 -19.06 24.17
CA GLY A 292 0.26 -18.06 25.23
C GLY A 292 0.33 -16.61 24.69
N THR A 293 -0.48 -16.30 23.65
CA THR A 293 -0.54 -14.95 23.06
C THR A 293 -1.96 -14.39 23.06
N SER A 294 -2.09 -13.07 22.98
CA SER A 294 -3.41 -12.45 22.87
C SER A 294 -3.95 -12.57 21.43
N PRO A 295 -5.29 -12.67 21.23
CA PRO A 295 -5.89 -12.72 19.90
C PRO A 295 -5.50 -11.53 19.00
N SER A 296 -5.31 -10.35 19.57
CA SER A 296 -4.87 -9.15 18.85
C SER A 296 -3.41 -9.27 18.38
N SER A 297 -2.52 -9.84 19.21
CA SER A 297 -1.12 -10.04 18.85
C SER A 297 -0.97 -11.11 17.75
N GLY A 298 -1.67 -12.25 17.88
CA GLY A 298 -1.72 -13.29 16.85
C GLY A 298 -2.27 -12.76 15.52
N ALA A 299 -3.36 -11.98 15.57
CA ALA A 299 -3.93 -11.36 14.38
C ALA A 299 -2.99 -10.35 13.71
N ALA A 300 -2.26 -9.54 14.48
CA ALA A 300 -1.27 -8.59 13.95
C ALA A 300 -0.13 -9.31 13.22
N LYS A 301 0.38 -10.42 13.78
CA LYS A 301 1.42 -11.23 13.13
C LYS A 301 0.92 -11.95 11.89
N LEU A 302 -0.30 -12.50 11.93
CA LEU A 302 -0.97 -13.06 10.75
C LEU A 302 -1.06 -12.03 9.60
N ALA A 303 -1.51 -10.81 9.90
CA ALA A 303 -1.62 -9.74 8.89
C ALA A 303 -0.25 -9.38 8.30
N ALA A 304 0.78 -9.26 9.16
CA ALA A 304 2.15 -8.99 8.72
C ALA A 304 2.69 -10.10 7.79
N ILE A 305 2.48 -11.37 8.13
CA ILE A 305 2.90 -12.52 7.33
C ILE A 305 2.19 -12.53 5.97
N ARG A 306 0.86 -12.37 5.96
CA ARG A 306 0.08 -12.32 4.72
C ARG A 306 0.56 -11.21 3.79
N LYS A 307 0.84 -10.02 4.33
CA LYS A 307 1.40 -8.90 3.56
C LYS A 307 2.79 -9.22 3.01
N MET A 308 3.69 -9.79 3.84
CA MET A 308 5.08 -10.08 3.45
C MET A 308 5.20 -11.15 2.37
N PHE A 309 4.32 -12.12 2.36
CA PHE A 309 4.35 -13.27 1.43
C PHE A 309 3.20 -13.26 0.42
N ARG A 310 2.36 -12.22 0.43
CA ARG A 310 1.17 -12.07 -0.43
C ARG A 310 0.24 -13.28 -0.37
N MET A 311 0.15 -13.91 0.82
CA MET A 311 -0.63 -15.13 1.01
C MET A 311 -2.14 -14.86 0.93
N HIS A 312 -2.84 -15.69 0.19
CA HIS A 312 -4.30 -15.71 0.07
C HIS A 312 -4.87 -17.11 0.33
N GLN A 313 -6.18 -17.24 0.41
CA GLN A 313 -6.81 -18.53 0.49
C GLN A 313 -6.51 -19.34 -0.78
N LEU A 314 -6.35 -20.65 -0.64
CA LEU A 314 -6.00 -21.56 -1.73
C LEU A 314 -4.65 -21.24 -2.42
N ASP A 315 -3.74 -20.47 -1.78
CA ASP A 315 -2.41 -20.19 -2.34
C ASP A 315 -1.65 -21.52 -2.56
N PRO A 316 -1.31 -21.87 -3.82
CA PRO A 316 -0.65 -23.14 -4.14
C PRO A 316 0.67 -23.38 -3.41
N ASN A 317 1.41 -22.30 -3.09
CA ASN A 317 2.71 -22.40 -2.41
C ASN A 317 2.62 -22.83 -0.94
N TRP A 318 1.42 -22.70 -0.35
CA TRP A 318 1.14 -22.90 1.06
C TRP A 318 -0.01 -23.85 1.31
N SER A 319 -0.52 -24.52 0.26
CA SER A 319 -1.53 -25.58 0.37
C SER A 319 -0.88 -26.87 0.89
N LEU A 320 -1.63 -27.60 1.73
CA LEU A 320 -1.22 -28.90 2.23
C LEU A 320 -1.11 -29.88 1.06
N PRO A 321 -0.10 -30.77 1.04
CA PRO A 321 0.03 -31.81 0.02
C PRO A 321 -1.25 -32.64 -0.19
N SER A 322 -1.91 -33.02 0.89
CA SER A 322 -3.18 -33.75 0.87
C SER A 322 -4.37 -32.98 0.27
N ARG A 323 -4.23 -31.66 0.04
CA ARG A 323 -5.30 -30.81 -0.50
C ARG A 323 -4.98 -30.20 -1.87
N LEU A 324 -3.81 -30.54 -2.44
CA LEU A 324 -3.42 -30.00 -3.74
C LEU A 324 -4.38 -30.44 -4.85
N ASP A 325 -4.90 -31.66 -4.77
CA ASP A 325 -5.80 -32.22 -5.79
C ASP A 325 -7.15 -31.49 -5.82
N ASP A 326 -7.64 -31.07 -4.65
CA ASP A 326 -8.90 -30.36 -4.51
C ASP A 326 -8.76 -28.83 -4.61
N ASN A 327 -7.53 -28.31 -4.80
CA ASN A 327 -7.30 -26.89 -4.89
C ASN A 327 -7.37 -26.39 -6.34
N PRO A 328 -8.44 -25.70 -6.77
CA PRO A 328 -8.59 -25.25 -8.15
C PRO A 328 -7.49 -24.26 -8.59
N MET A 329 -6.91 -23.51 -7.64
CA MET A 329 -5.82 -22.55 -7.96
C MET A 329 -4.52 -23.22 -8.36
N VAL A 330 -4.37 -24.53 -8.11
CA VAL A 330 -3.21 -25.32 -8.54
C VAL A 330 -3.36 -25.77 -10.00
N TRP A 331 -4.61 -26.02 -10.41
CA TRP A 331 -4.89 -26.69 -11.69
C TRP A 331 -5.44 -25.76 -12.77
N MET A 332 -6.02 -24.63 -12.40
CA MET A 332 -6.56 -23.66 -13.34
C MET A 332 -5.41 -22.82 -13.94
N LEU A 333 -5.05 -23.11 -15.17
CA LEU A 333 -4.00 -22.41 -15.91
C LEU A 333 -4.57 -21.71 -17.14
N GLN A 334 -3.88 -20.65 -17.57
CA GLN A 334 -4.16 -20.01 -18.85
C GLN A 334 -3.33 -20.66 -19.95
N VAL A 335 -4.02 -21.34 -20.87
CA VAL A 335 -3.40 -22.01 -22.03
C VAL A 335 -3.96 -21.36 -23.30
N ASN A 336 -3.08 -20.79 -24.13
CA ASN A 336 -3.46 -20.09 -25.36
C ASN A 336 -4.56 -19.03 -25.20
N GLY A 337 -4.55 -18.35 -24.03
CA GLY A 337 -5.52 -17.29 -23.72
C GLY A 337 -6.80 -17.76 -23.02
N PHE A 338 -7.05 -19.05 -22.90
CA PHE A 338 -8.22 -19.61 -22.23
C PHE A 338 -7.85 -20.18 -20.85
N MET A 339 -8.70 -19.93 -19.86
CA MET A 339 -8.59 -20.59 -18.55
C MET A 339 -9.14 -21.99 -18.62
N MET A 340 -8.32 -22.98 -18.25
CA MET A 340 -8.73 -24.38 -18.23
C MET A 340 -8.13 -25.13 -17.05
N ASP A 341 -8.81 -26.18 -16.61
CA ASP A 341 -8.21 -27.15 -15.69
C ASP A 341 -7.20 -28.01 -16.47
N VAL A 342 -5.94 -27.91 -16.08
CA VAL A 342 -4.86 -28.60 -16.77
C VAL A 342 -4.95 -30.13 -16.62
N ARG A 343 -5.73 -30.64 -15.66
CA ARG A 343 -5.98 -32.08 -15.50
C ARG A 343 -6.76 -32.66 -16.68
N ASP A 344 -7.61 -31.83 -17.30
CA ASP A 344 -8.39 -32.20 -18.51
C ASP A 344 -7.64 -31.90 -19.82
N ALA A 345 -6.42 -31.35 -19.73
CA ALA A 345 -5.62 -31.01 -20.90
C ALA A 345 -4.88 -32.25 -21.45
N PRO A 346 -4.48 -32.21 -22.75
CA PRO A 346 -3.58 -33.23 -23.32
C PRO A 346 -2.27 -33.36 -22.53
N ARG A 347 -1.71 -34.58 -22.49
CA ARG A 347 -0.51 -34.90 -21.72
C ARG A 347 0.66 -33.94 -21.99
N GLU A 348 0.85 -33.52 -23.23
CA GLU A 348 1.93 -32.61 -23.61
C GLU A 348 1.80 -31.24 -22.94
N VAL A 349 0.56 -30.77 -22.70
CA VAL A 349 0.28 -29.53 -21.99
C VAL A 349 0.56 -29.70 -20.49
N GLN A 350 0.20 -30.84 -19.91
CA GLN A 350 0.49 -31.17 -18.51
C GLN A 350 2.00 -31.25 -18.26
N GLU A 351 2.76 -31.91 -19.14
CA GLU A 351 4.21 -31.99 -19.08
C GLU A 351 4.86 -30.63 -19.19
N MET A 352 4.39 -29.79 -20.09
CA MET A 352 4.90 -28.41 -20.24
C MET A 352 4.62 -27.59 -18.97
N ALA A 353 3.43 -27.70 -18.39
CA ALA A 353 3.07 -27.02 -17.15
C ALA A 353 3.95 -27.49 -15.98
N PHE A 354 4.22 -28.79 -15.89
CA PHE A 354 5.08 -29.36 -14.85
C PHE A 354 6.54 -28.89 -15.01
N HIS A 355 7.10 -28.94 -16.23
CA HIS A 355 8.45 -28.45 -16.48
C HIS A 355 8.62 -26.94 -16.18
N LYS A 356 7.56 -26.17 -16.35
CA LYS A 356 7.54 -24.75 -15.96
C LYS A 356 7.30 -24.53 -14.46
N GLY A 357 7.11 -25.59 -13.67
CA GLY A 357 6.83 -25.50 -12.24
C GLY A 357 5.47 -24.89 -11.88
N LEU A 358 4.51 -24.93 -12.81
CA LEU A 358 3.17 -24.38 -12.63
C LEU A 358 2.22 -25.36 -11.92
N ILE A 359 2.50 -26.66 -12.00
CA ILE A 359 1.73 -27.71 -11.32
C ILE A 359 2.70 -28.63 -10.55
N PRO A 360 2.24 -29.30 -9.47
CA PRO A 360 3.10 -30.08 -8.60
C PRO A 360 3.52 -31.44 -9.17
N TYR A 361 2.74 -32.00 -10.06
CA TYR A 361 2.98 -33.27 -10.73
C TYR A 361 2.17 -33.34 -12.04
N ILE A 362 2.44 -34.36 -12.87
CA ILE A 362 1.70 -34.60 -14.10
C ILE A 362 0.47 -35.47 -13.78
N PRO A 363 -0.78 -34.96 -13.89
CA PRO A 363 -1.99 -35.72 -13.56
C PRO A 363 -2.10 -37.06 -14.31
N ALA A 364 -1.74 -37.08 -15.59
CA ALA A 364 -1.77 -38.29 -16.42
C ALA A 364 -0.84 -39.43 -15.94
N ASP A 365 0.09 -39.17 -15.03
CA ASP A 365 0.96 -40.18 -14.41
C ASP A 365 0.35 -40.84 -13.18
N ARG A 366 -0.79 -40.32 -12.70
CA ARG A 366 -1.50 -40.81 -11.51
C ARG A 366 -2.86 -41.45 -11.83
N LEU A 367 -3.23 -41.49 -13.11
CA LEU A 367 -4.37 -42.24 -13.62
C LEU A 367 -3.94 -43.67 -13.90
#